data_471355e2a0ccbad4154eef9c4a2a9162
#
_entry.id   471355e2a0ccbad4154eef9c4a2a9162
#
_cell.length_a   1.000
_cell.length_b   1.000
_cell.length_c   1.000
_cell.angle_alpha   90.00
_cell.angle_beta   90.00
_cell.angle_gamma   90.00
#
_symmetry.space_group_name_H-M   'P 1'
#
loop_
_entity.id
_entity.type
_entity.pdbx_description
1 polymer ?
#
loop_
_entity_poly.entity_id
_entity_poly.type
_entity_poly.pdbx_seq_one_letter_code
_entity_poly.pdbx_strand_id
1 'polypeptide(L)'
;MQGNSYTSQPISAAEITVEDVSRVDIEFEQVDDSGASFEGRVFLNNPGADENTEPNPENGYAGSFFIFGHGGCFGDEGHCEVDTERAFDPYDPRRSHPLTPVTTSVEATEAVQRTASQGADITVTVVPVITGFTEQTDVENVLKHDLHPRIVSYELEVETA
;
A
#
# COMPACT_ATOMS: atom_id res chain seq x y z
N MET A 1 -9.91 -12.37 -11.88
CA MET A 1 -10.47 -11.01 -12.14
C MET A 1 -9.34 -10.04 -11.92
N GLN A 2 -8.90 -9.32 -12.96
CA GLN A 2 -7.80 -8.35 -12.86
C GLN A 2 -8.32 -7.13 -12.10
N GLY A 3 -7.90 -7.01 -10.84
CA GLY A 3 -7.92 -5.71 -10.17
C GLY A 3 -6.91 -4.81 -10.90
N ASN A 4 -7.25 -3.53 -11.10
CA ASN A 4 -6.33 -2.59 -11.72
C ASN A 4 -5.08 -2.45 -10.86
N SER A 5 -3.91 -2.86 -11.39
CA SER A 5 -2.64 -2.56 -10.74
C SER A 5 -2.38 -1.05 -10.80
N TYR A 6 -1.75 -0.52 -9.77
CA TYR A 6 -1.25 0.85 -9.73
C TYR A 6 0.24 0.85 -10.09
N THR A 7 0.67 1.80 -10.89
CA THR A 7 2.11 2.03 -11.17
C THR A 7 2.43 3.51 -10.99
N SER A 8 3.44 3.81 -10.19
CA SER A 8 3.87 5.17 -9.88
C SER A 8 4.57 5.85 -11.05
N GLN A 9 4.72 7.18 -10.94
CA GLN A 9 5.76 7.89 -11.69
C GLN A 9 7.14 7.39 -11.23
N PRO A 10 8.17 7.51 -12.09
CA PRO A 10 9.53 7.17 -11.71
C PRO A 10 10.02 8.02 -10.54
N ILE A 11 10.63 7.36 -9.56
CA ILE A 11 11.31 7.98 -8.43
C ILE A 11 12.81 7.98 -8.78
N SER A 12 13.44 9.15 -8.70
CA SER A 12 14.85 9.28 -9.07
C SER A 12 15.77 8.46 -8.15
N ALA A 13 16.58 7.60 -8.73
CA ALA A 13 17.58 6.84 -7.96
C ALA A 13 18.56 7.75 -7.22
N ALA A 14 18.80 8.97 -7.72
CA ALA A 14 19.68 9.95 -7.07
C ALA A 14 19.09 10.54 -5.76
N GLU A 15 17.80 10.40 -5.54
CA GLU A 15 17.11 10.84 -4.32
C GLU A 15 17.04 9.74 -3.26
N ILE A 16 17.49 8.53 -3.59
CA ILE A 16 17.39 7.36 -2.71
C ILE A 16 18.76 7.09 -2.09
N THR A 17 18.87 7.24 -0.79
CA THR A 17 20.06 6.81 -0.04
C THR A 17 19.97 5.32 0.23
N VAL A 18 20.93 4.55 -0.27
CA VAL A 18 21.00 3.08 -0.10
C VAL A 18 22.30 2.60 0.54
N GLU A 19 23.26 3.51 0.71
CA GLU A 19 24.55 3.23 1.37
C GLU A 19 24.42 3.54 2.87
N ASP A 20 24.98 2.67 3.70
CA ASP A 20 25.03 2.80 5.17
C ASP A 20 23.62 2.92 5.84
N VAL A 21 22.60 2.36 5.22
CA VAL A 21 21.25 2.34 5.77
C VAL A 21 20.95 1.02 6.47
N SER A 22 20.23 1.08 7.59
CA SER A 22 19.78 -0.12 8.30
C SER A 22 18.49 -0.69 7.71
N ARG A 23 17.66 0.18 7.13
CA ARG A 23 16.34 -0.16 6.63
C ARG A 23 15.91 0.81 5.55
N VAL A 24 15.18 0.30 4.57
CA VAL A 24 14.47 1.10 3.57
C VAL A 24 13.02 0.64 3.51
N ASP A 25 12.10 1.56 3.66
CA ASP A 25 10.67 1.31 3.53
C ASP A 25 10.12 1.98 2.26
N ILE A 26 9.12 1.37 1.67
CA ILE A 26 8.26 2.01 0.67
C ILE A 26 6.95 2.35 1.39
N GLU A 27 6.71 3.63 1.57
CA GLU A 27 5.48 4.15 2.19
C GLU A 27 4.45 4.45 1.12
N PHE A 28 3.19 4.12 1.39
CA PHE A 28 2.04 4.39 0.56
C PHE A 28 1.04 5.25 1.33
N GLU A 29 0.62 6.33 0.72
CA GLU A 29 -0.46 7.19 1.21
C GLU A 29 -1.75 6.89 0.44
N GLN A 30 -2.88 7.37 0.95
CA GLN A 30 -4.18 7.29 0.25
C GLN A 30 -4.65 5.86 -0.10
N VAL A 31 -4.23 4.85 0.68
CA VAL A 31 -4.72 3.48 0.48
C VAL A 31 -6.16 3.38 0.99
N ASP A 32 -7.08 3.06 0.08
CA ASP A 32 -8.52 2.96 0.39
C ASP A 32 -8.82 1.61 1.07
N ASP A 33 -9.39 1.68 2.26
CA ASP A 33 -9.82 0.52 3.05
C ASP A 33 -11.35 0.33 3.05
N SER A 34 -12.09 1.13 2.28
CA SER A 34 -13.56 1.07 2.23
C SER A 34 -14.10 -0.14 1.47
N GLY A 35 -13.27 -0.76 0.64
CA GLY A 35 -13.62 -1.88 -0.23
C GLY A 35 -13.35 -3.25 0.37
N ALA A 36 -13.02 -4.21 -0.50
CA ALA A 36 -12.64 -5.57 -0.11
C ALA A 36 -11.27 -5.61 0.58
N SER A 37 -11.06 -6.62 1.44
CA SER A 37 -9.73 -6.92 1.97
C SER A 37 -8.81 -7.43 0.88
N PHE A 38 -7.57 -6.97 0.85
CA PHE A 38 -6.60 -7.37 -0.16
C PHE A 38 -5.16 -7.40 0.35
N GLU A 39 -4.35 -8.20 -0.31
CA GLU A 39 -2.89 -8.12 -0.27
C GLU A 39 -2.43 -7.17 -1.38
N GLY A 40 -1.66 -6.12 -1.06
CA GLY A 40 -0.98 -5.27 -2.02
C GLY A 40 0.42 -5.80 -2.27
N ARG A 41 0.64 -6.54 -3.37
CA ARG A 41 1.97 -7.01 -3.76
C ARG A 41 2.73 -5.91 -4.46
N VAL A 42 3.93 -5.63 -3.96
CA VAL A 42 4.76 -4.51 -4.44
C VAL A 42 5.89 -5.04 -5.32
N PHE A 43 6.01 -4.46 -6.51
CA PHE A 43 7.07 -4.77 -7.47
C PHE A 43 7.80 -3.50 -7.89
N LEU A 44 9.12 -3.58 -8.00
CA LEU A 44 9.97 -2.50 -8.50
C LEU A 44 10.31 -2.74 -9.97
N ASN A 45 10.21 -1.68 -10.77
CA ASN A 45 10.53 -1.68 -12.21
C ASN A 45 9.84 -2.79 -13.02
N ASN A 46 8.65 -3.20 -12.58
CA ASN A 46 7.82 -4.16 -13.29
C ASN A 46 6.39 -3.63 -13.49
N PRO A 47 6.17 -2.69 -14.42
CA PRO A 47 4.84 -2.12 -14.68
C PRO A 47 3.86 -3.11 -15.30
N GLY A 48 4.33 -4.26 -15.77
CA GLY A 48 3.51 -5.35 -16.31
C GLY A 48 3.10 -6.39 -15.27
N ALA A 49 3.46 -6.21 -13.99
CA ALA A 49 3.08 -7.16 -12.95
C ALA A 49 1.55 -7.23 -12.80
N ASP A 50 1.06 -8.45 -12.59
CA ASP A 50 -0.33 -8.80 -12.41
C ASP A 50 -0.51 -9.81 -11.27
N GLU A 51 -1.74 -10.25 -11.02
CA GLU A 51 -2.08 -11.23 -9.98
C GLU A 51 -1.38 -12.59 -10.14
N ASN A 52 -0.95 -12.93 -11.35
CA ASN A 52 -0.27 -14.18 -11.68
C ASN A 52 1.26 -14.03 -11.62
N THR A 53 1.76 -12.81 -11.47
CA THR A 53 3.19 -12.56 -11.36
C THR A 53 3.71 -13.15 -10.04
N GLU A 54 4.66 -14.08 -10.14
CA GLU A 54 5.25 -14.71 -8.96
C GLU A 54 5.97 -13.68 -8.09
N PRO A 55 5.71 -13.68 -6.76
CA PRO A 55 6.36 -12.76 -5.82
C PRO A 55 7.80 -13.21 -5.51
N ASN A 56 8.70 -12.99 -6.46
CA ASN A 56 10.12 -13.32 -6.34
C ASN A 56 11.01 -12.14 -6.77
N PRO A 57 12.30 -12.14 -6.36
CA PRO A 57 13.24 -11.07 -6.68
C PRO A 57 13.49 -10.86 -8.18
N GLU A 58 13.35 -11.90 -9.01
CA GLU A 58 13.56 -11.84 -10.46
C GLU A 58 12.47 -11.00 -11.15
N ASN A 59 11.27 -11.03 -10.60
CA ASN A 59 10.14 -10.23 -11.04
C ASN A 59 10.10 -8.82 -10.41
N GLY A 60 11.11 -8.46 -9.62
CA GLY A 60 11.18 -7.18 -8.93
C GLY A 60 10.36 -7.11 -7.64
N TYR A 61 9.92 -8.25 -7.11
CA TYR A 61 9.12 -8.26 -5.88
C TYR A 61 9.89 -7.63 -4.70
N ALA A 62 9.21 -6.72 -4.00
CA ALA A 62 9.76 -5.96 -2.90
C ALA A 62 9.08 -6.24 -1.56
N GLY A 63 7.93 -6.90 -1.57
CA GLY A 63 7.16 -7.24 -0.39
C GLY A 63 5.67 -7.03 -0.58
N SER A 64 4.90 -7.17 0.50
CA SER A 64 3.45 -6.98 0.50
C SER A 64 3.00 -6.20 1.72
N PHE A 65 1.89 -5.49 1.57
CA PHE A 65 1.09 -4.99 2.67
C PHE A 65 -0.32 -5.58 2.61
N PHE A 66 -1.03 -5.54 3.74
CA PHE A 66 -2.37 -6.10 3.84
C PHE A 66 -3.34 -5.03 4.30
N ILE A 67 -4.46 -4.92 3.59
CA ILE A 67 -5.57 -4.04 3.94
C ILE A 67 -6.75 -4.89 4.40
N PHE A 68 -7.24 -4.59 5.59
CA PHE A 68 -8.49 -5.13 6.07
C PHE A 68 -9.61 -4.19 5.64
N GLY A 69 -10.30 -4.56 4.57
CA GLY A 69 -11.33 -3.74 3.98
C GLY A 69 -12.66 -3.80 4.75
N HIS A 70 -13.45 -2.75 4.62
CA HIS A 70 -14.77 -2.62 5.23
C HIS A 70 -15.91 -3.00 4.28
N GLY A 71 -15.60 -3.52 3.10
CA GLY A 71 -16.57 -4.03 2.14
C GLY A 71 -17.33 -5.23 2.71
N GLY A 72 -18.65 -5.13 2.82
CA GLY A 72 -19.49 -6.12 3.47
C GLY A 72 -19.71 -5.83 4.94
N CYS A 73 -19.94 -4.57 5.26
CA CYS A 73 -20.31 -4.14 6.61
C CYS A 73 -21.49 -4.94 7.14
N PHE A 74 -21.23 -5.70 8.21
CA PHE A 74 -22.23 -6.45 8.97
C PHE A 74 -22.45 -5.73 10.31
N GLY A 75 -23.12 -4.60 10.29
CA GLY A 75 -23.42 -3.84 11.49
C GLY A 75 -24.81 -3.27 11.45
N ASP A 76 -25.17 -2.55 12.50
CA ASP A 76 -26.39 -1.76 12.55
C ASP A 76 -26.37 -0.71 11.42
N GLU A 77 -27.55 -0.27 10.98
CA GLU A 77 -27.70 0.77 9.96
C GLU A 77 -26.84 2.01 10.30
N GLY A 78 -26.01 2.45 9.37
CA GLY A 78 -25.09 3.56 9.53
C GLY A 78 -23.73 3.21 10.19
N HIS A 79 -23.46 1.94 10.53
CA HIS A 79 -22.20 1.54 11.14
C HIS A 79 -20.98 1.75 10.23
N CYS A 80 -21.16 1.54 8.93
CA CYS A 80 -20.11 1.68 7.92
C CYS A 80 -20.32 2.87 6.99
N GLU A 81 -21.31 3.68 7.25
CA GLU A 81 -21.48 4.92 6.53
C GLU A 81 -20.49 5.95 7.08
N VAL A 82 -19.67 6.49 6.18
CA VAL A 82 -18.81 7.64 6.47
C VAL A 82 -19.69 8.88 6.42
N ASP A 83 -20.39 9.16 7.51
CA ASP A 83 -21.14 10.39 7.62
C ASP A 83 -20.19 11.53 8.00
N THR A 84 -19.77 12.29 7.01
CA THR A 84 -18.94 13.49 7.20
C THR A 84 -19.71 14.67 7.80
N GLU A 85 -21.04 14.58 7.85
CA GLU A 85 -21.92 15.64 8.35
C GLU A 85 -22.67 15.24 9.63
N ARG A 86 -22.35 14.09 10.22
CA ARG A 86 -23.06 13.61 11.41
C ARG A 86 -22.94 14.61 12.54
N ALA A 87 -24.09 15.17 12.94
CA ALA A 87 -24.17 16.02 14.12
C ALA A 87 -23.70 15.21 15.35
N PHE A 88 -22.77 15.77 16.11
CA PHE A 88 -22.30 15.16 17.35
C PHE A 88 -23.49 14.96 18.30
N ASP A 89 -23.85 13.70 18.53
CA ASP A 89 -24.82 13.32 19.55
C ASP A 89 -24.05 12.97 20.84
N PRO A 90 -24.15 13.77 21.91
CA PRO A 90 -23.43 13.51 23.15
C PRO A 90 -23.86 12.20 23.85
N TYR A 91 -24.97 11.59 23.43
CA TYR A 91 -25.47 10.33 23.97
C TYR A 91 -25.10 9.12 23.09
N ASP A 92 -24.52 9.32 21.91
CA ASP A 92 -24.01 8.24 21.06
C ASP A 92 -22.59 7.88 21.49
N PRO A 93 -22.38 6.72 22.16
CA PRO A 93 -21.06 6.32 22.61
C PRO A 93 -20.15 5.87 21.48
N ARG A 94 -20.66 5.73 20.25
CA ARG A 94 -19.89 5.32 19.10
C ARG A 94 -18.96 6.46 18.68
N ARG A 95 -17.69 6.15 18.57
CA ARG A 95 -16.76 7.10 17.94
C ARG A 95 -17.08 7.16 16.46
N SER A 96 -17.14 8.38 15.91
CA SER A 96 -17.10 8.53 14.46
C SER A 96 -15.79 7.92 13.97
N HIS A 97 -15.91 6.91 13.14
CA HIS A 97 -14.78 6.34 12.39
C HIS A 97 -15.02 6.70 10.93
N PRO A 98 -14.59 7.89 10.47
CA PRO A 98 -14.56 8.12 9.05
C PRO A 98 -13.59 7.10 8.46
N LEU A 99 -14.04 6.34 7.48
CA LEU A 99 -13.15 5.52 6.65
C LEU A 99 -12.30 6.49 5.84
N THR A 100 -11.17 6.86 6.38
CA THR A 100 -10.20 7.72 5.69
C THR A 100 -9.14 6.83 5.08
N PRO A 101 -8.62 7.18 3.89
CA PRO A 101 -7.48 6.47 3.34
C PRO A 101 -6.36 6.35 4.36
N VAL A 102 -5.77 5.16 4.43
CA VAL A 102 -4.71 4.85 5.39
C VAL A 102 -3.33 5.00 4.78
N THR A 103 -2.34 5.24 5.63
CA THR A 103 -0.93 5.14 5.25
C THR A 103 -0.41 3.78 5.67
N THR A 104 0.30 3.10 4.79
CA THR A 104 0.95 1.81 5.07
C THR A 104 2.36 1.79 4.50
N SER A 105 3.17 0.83 4.92
CA SER A 105 4.54 0.68 4.44
C SER A 105 4.93 -0.77 4.25
N VAL A 106 5.93 -0.98 3.40
CA VAL A 106 6.58 -2.27 3.16
C VAL A 106 8.08 -2.11 3.38
N GLU A 107 8.66 -2.94 4.25
CA GLU A 107 10.11 -3.01 4.38
C GLU A 107 10.67 -3.67 3.12
N ALA A 108 11.52 -2.95 2.39
CA ALA A 108 11.98 -3.31 1.05
C ALA A 108 13.49 -3.11 0.86
N THR A 109 14.27 -3.13 1.93
CA THR A 109 15.70 -2.80 1.95
C THR A 109 16.48 -3.48 0.83
N GLU A 110 16.46 -4.82 0.76
CA GLU A 110 17.19 -5.57 -0.25
C GLU A 110 16.71 -5.30 -1.68
N ALA A 111 15.39 -5.16 -1.86
CA ALA A 111 14.81 -4.92 -3.18
C ALA A 111 15.19 -3.54 -3.71
N VAL A 112 15.11 -2.50 -2.87
CA VAL A 112 15.47 -1.13 -3.24
C VAL A 112 16.97 -1.03 -3.50
N GLN A 113 17.82 -1.57 -2.64
CA GLN A 113 19.27 -1.59 -2.84
C GLN A 113 19.67 -2.28 -4.16
N ARG A 114 19.09 -3.45 -4.44
CA ARG A 114 19.32 -4.18 -5.68
C ARG A 114 18.90 -3.36 -6.91
N THR A 115 17.75 -2.69 -6.85
CA THR A 115 17.22 -1.93 -7.99
C THR A 115 17.98 -0.62 -8.17
N ALA A 116 18.28 0.11 -7.10
CA ALA A 116 19.04 1.36 -7.14
C ALA A 116 20.48 1.15 -7.64
N SER A 117 21.10 0.00 -7.32
CA SER A 117 22.45 -0.33 -7.80
C SER A 117 22.54 -0.44 -9.33
N GLN A 118 21.41 -0.58 -10.02
CA GLN A 118 21.35 -0.59 -11.49
C GLN A 118 21.39 0.84 -12.08
N GLY A 119 21.31 1.88 -11.24
CA GLY A 119 21.43 3.28 -11.64
C GLY A 119 20.24 3.84 -12.43
N ALA A 120 19.13 3.11 -12.47
CA ALA A 120 17.89 3.54 -13.13
C ALA A 120 16.90 4.07 -12.10
N ASP A 121 16.02 4.98 -12.54
CA ASP A 121 14.89 5.42 -11.74
C ASP A 121 14.00 4.23 -11.37
N ILE A 122 13.34 4.33 -10.22
CA ILE A 122 12.51 3.25 -9.66
C ILE A 122 11.03 3.58 -9.88
N THR A 123 10.31 2.68 -10.57
CA THR A 123 8.84 2.68 -10.57
C THR A 123 8.34 1.64 -9.57
N VAL A 124 7.26 2.00 -8.86
CA VAL A 124 6.62 1.12 -7.89
C VAL A 124 5.28 0.67 -8.45
N THR A 125 5.11 -0.63 -8.63
CA THR A 125 3.84 -1.23 -9.07
C THR A 125 3.21 -1.98 -7.90
N VAL A 126 1.95 -1.67 -7.60
CA VAL A 126 1.15 -2.37 -6.59
C VAL A 126 0.08 -3.19 -7.30
N VAL A 127 0.09 -4.48 -7.03
CA VAL A 127 -0.89 -5.44 -7.57
C VAL A 127 -1.80 -5.89 -6.44
N PRO A 128 -3.10 -5.56 -6.47
CA PRO A 128 -4.03 -6.01 -5.45
C PRO A 128 -4.42 -7.47 -5.69
N VAL A 129 -4.25 -8.30 -4.68
CA VAL A 129 -4.72 -9.69 -4.66
C VAL A 129 -5.80 -9.79 -3.59
N ILE A 130 -7.04 -10.06 -4.03
CA ILE A 130 -8.17 -10.13 -3.11
C ILE A 130 -8.06 -11.37 -2.25
N THR A 131 -8.04 -11.17 -0.94
CA THR A 131 -7.99 -12.22 0.06
C THR A 131 -9.34 -12.29 0.76
N GLY A 132 -10.09 -13.38 0.56
CA GLY A 132 -11.35 -13.60 1.27
C GLY A 132 -12.55 -13.87 0.37
N PHE A 133 -13.58 -14.43 0.99
CA PHE A 133 -14.85 -14.71 0.33
C PHE A 133 -15.77 -13.50 0.48
N THR A 134 -15.78 -12.62 -0.50
CA THR A 134 -16.80 -11.58 -0.57
C THR A 134 -17.75 -11.90 -1.71
N GLU A 135 -19.02 -12.11 -1.40
CA GLU A 135 -20.06 -12.29 -2.42
C GLU A 135 -20.36 -10.99 -3.19
N GLN A 136 -19.76 -9.88 -2.78
CA GLN A 136 -20.03 -8.56 -3.33
C GLN A 136 -18.70 -7.88 -3.66
N THR A 137 -18.23 -8.24 -4.82
CA THR A 137 -16.94 -7.80 -5.33
C THR A 137 -17.11 -6.61 -6.26
N ASP A 138 -17.03 -5.41 -5.71
CA ASP A 138 -16.47 -4.30 -6.47
C ASP A 138 -14.94 -4.43 -6.48
N VAL A 139 -14.48 -5.54 -7.09
CA VAL A 139 -13.04 -5.86 -7.24
C VAL A 139 -12.36 -4.89 -8.21
N GLU A 140 -13.15 -4.18 -9.00
CA GLU A 140 -12.65 -3.37 -10.12
C GLU A 140 -11.89 -2.11 -9.68
N ASN A 141 -11.99 -1.69 -8.39
CA ASN A 141 -11.38 -0.45 -7.93
C ASN A 141 -10.89 -0.50 -6.48
N VAL A 142 -10.04 -1.45 -6.14
CA VAL A 142 -9.44 -1.49 -4.79
C VAL A 142 -8.39 -0.37 -4.62
N LEU A 143 -7.70 -0.02 -5.71
CA LEU A 143 -6.71 1.06 -5.74
C LEU A 143 -7.31 2.26 -6.49
N LYS A 144 -8.11 3.05 -5.80
CA LYS A 144 -8.90 4.15 -6.39
C LYS A 144 -8.13 5.45 -6.54
N HIS A 145 -7.02 5.60 -5.82
CA HIS A 145 -6.27 6.85 -5.71
C HIS A 145 -4.82 6.67 -6.09
N ASP A 146 -4.14 7.78 -6.35
CA ASP A 146 -2.68 7.78 -6.41
C ASP A 146 -2.14 7.45 -5.00
N LEU A 147 -1.33 6.41 -4.91
CA LEU A 147 -0.80 5.92 -3.65
C LEU A 147 0.41 6.72 -3.17
N HIS A 148 0.88 7.67 -3.96
CA HIS A 148 2.02 8.54 -3.65
C HIS A 148 3.20 7.79 -2.99
N PRO A 149 3.73 6.71 -3.60
CA PRO A 149 4.77 5.92 -2.97
C PRO A 149 6.03 6.75 -2.74
N ARG A 150 6.59 6.63 -1.54
CA ARG A 150 7.85 7.26 -1.14
C ARG A 150 8.81 6.20 -0.66
N ILE A 151 10.07 6.32 -1.04
CA ILE A 151 11.15 5.48 -0.54
C ILE A 151 11.83 6.21 0.59
N VAL A 152 11.78 5.64 1.80
CA VAL A 152 12.30 6.23 3.04
C VAL A 152 13.43 5.36 3.57
N SER A 153 14.60 5.95 3.74
CA SER A 153 15.80 5.29 4.25
C SER A 153 16.05 5.65 5.71
N TYR A 154 16.41 4.67 6.52
CA TYR A 154 16.76 4.83 7.93
C TYR A 154 18.25 4.52 8.12
N GLU A 155 19.00 5.49 8.62
CA GLU A 155 20.42 5.35 8.91
C GLU A 155 20.66 4.49 10.15
N LEU A 156 21.83 3.83 10.21
CA LEU A 156 22.30 3.19 11.42
C LEU A 156 22.73 4.28 12.41
N GLU A 157 22.03 4.41 13.55
CA GLU A 157 22.57 5.16 14.67
C GLU A 157 23.76 4.38 15.25
N VAL A 158 24.98 4.81 14.94
CA VAL A 158 26.18 4.32 15.61
C VAL A 158 26.26 5.04 16.94
N GLU A 159 25.85 4.41 18.03
CA GLU A 159 26.20 4.90 19.38
C GLU A 159 27.73 4.92 19.48
N THR A 160 28.30 6.11 19.41
CA THR A 160 29.70 6.32 19.76
C THR A 160 29.81 6.24 21.27
N ALA A 161 30.39 5.14 21.76
CA ALA A 161 30.72 4.90 23.17
C ALA A 161 31.82 5.85 23.67
#